data_f3310937655bb90f2cbe63c7864fd2ce
#
_entry.id   f3310937655bb90f2cbe63c7864fd2ce
#
_cell.length_a   1.000
_cell.length_b   1.000
_cell.length_c   1.000
_cell.angle_alpha   90.00
_cell.angle_beta   90.00
_cell.angle_gamma   90.00
#
_symmetry.space_group_name_H-M   'P 1'
#
loop_
_entity.id
_entity.type
_entity.pdbx_description
1 polymer ?
#
loop_
_entity_poly.entity_id
_entity_poly.type
_entity_poly.pdbx_seq_one_letter_code
_entity_poly.pdbx_strand_id
1 'polypeptide(L)'
;MIFAFMVPAVFISLLVTGNVIPQFGFGSTTTDGVYLLDKLDGLHKDLGFNLYTTGSKSIIDMFCITMALMIGTAGLPHVIVRFFTVKKVSDARKSAGWALLFIAILYTTAPAIAVFSRTNLIETCLLYT
;
A
#
# COMPACT_ATOMS: atom_id res chain seq x y z
N MET A 1 -9.74 12.11 6.41
CA MET A 1 -8.48 11.40 6.16
C MET A 1 -8.56 10.41 5.00
N ILE A 2 -9.52 9.48 4.98
CA ILE A 2 -9.64 8.47 3.91
C ILE A 2 -9.74 9.10 2.52
N PHE A 3 -10.61 10.09 2.34
CA PHE A 3 -10.75 10.79 1.06
C PHE A 3 -9.48 11.52 0.63
N ALA A 4 -8.79 12.18 1.56
CA ALA A 4 -7.54 12.87 1.27
C ALA A 4 -6.42 11.93 0.80
N PHE A 5 -6.43 10.67 1.25
CA PHE A 5 -5.49 9.64 0.81
C PHE A 5 -5.92 8.97 -0.50
N MET A 6 -7.21 8.76 -0.68
CA MET A 6 -7.74 8.10 -1.89
C MET A 6 -7.65 8.96 -3.15
N VAL A 7 -7.83 10.29 -3.04
CA VAL A 7 -7.78 11.19 -4.19
C VAL A 7 -6.44 11.12 -4.94
N PRO A 8 -5.28 11.34 -4.28
CA PRO A 8 -3.99 11.20 -4.95
C PRO A 8 -3.71 9.77 -5.43
N ALA A 9 -4.19 8.75 -4.71
CA ALA A 9 -4.05 7.35 -5.11
C ALA A 9 -4.74 7.06 -6.44
N VAL A 10 -5.98 7.51 -6.58
CA VAL A 10 -6.76 7.36 -7.82
C VAL A 10 -6.12 8.15 -8.95
N PHE A 11 -5.66 9.38 -8.67
CA PHE A 11 -5.03 10.22 -9.68
C PHE A 11 -3.75 9.59 -10.25
N ILE A 12 -2.86 9.09 -9.37
CA ILE A 12 -1.62 8.42 -9.80
C ILE A 12 -1.94 7.12 -10.54
N SER A 13 -2.92 6.35 -10.09
CA SER A 13 -3.35 5.11 -10.74
C SER A 13 -3.88 5.37 -12.15
N LEU A 14 -4.66 6.43 -12.34
CA LEU A 14 -5.15 6.85 -13.65
C LEU A 14 -4.01 7.27 -14.59
N LEU A 15 -3.00 7.98 -14.07
CA LEU A 15 -1.85 8.41 -14.88
C LEU A 15 -0.99 7.24 -15.34
N VAL A 16 -0.77 6.23 -14.49
CA VAL A 16 0.19 5.14 -14.76
C VAL A 16 -0.47 3.96 -15.46
N THR A 17 -1.67 3.58 -15.07
CA THR A 17 -2.34 2.36 -15.57
C THR A 17 -3.67 2.61 -16.27
N GLY A 18 -4.18 3.84 -16.24
CA GLY A 18 -5.50 4.17 -16.78
C GLY A 18 -6.68 3.59 -15.98
N ASN A 19 -6.43 2.92 -14.86
CA ASN A 19 -7.46 2.34 -14.00
C ASN A 19 -7.81 3.28 -12.84
N VAL A 20 -9.11 3.44 -12.58
CA VAL A 20 -9.63 4.28 -11.49
C VAL A 20 -9.33 3.66 -10.12
N ILE A 21 -9.29 2.33 -10.04
CA ILE A 21 -9.10 1.61 -8.78
C ILE A 21 -7.63 1.20 -8.65
N PRO A 22 -6.86 1.76 -7.67
CA PRO A 22 -5.44 1.48 -7.50
C PRO A 22 -5.11 0.00 -7.28
N GLN A 23 -6.01 -0.74 -6.61
CA GLN A 23 -5.83 -2.16 -6.32
C GLN A 23 -5.81 -3.01 -7.61
N PHE A 24 -6.65 -2.69 -8.58
CA PHE A 24 -6.65 -3.36 -9.87
C PHE A 24 -5.49 -2.87 -10.76
N GLY A 25 -5.13 -1.60 -10.65
CA GLY A 25 -3.99 -1.03 -11.34
C GLY A 25 -2.67 -1.70 -10.96
N PHE A 26 -2.52 -2.12 -9.70
CA PHE A 26 -1.32 -2.82 -9.23
C PHE A 26 -1.04 -4.14 -9.96
N GLY A 27 -2.08 -4.86 -10.36
CA GLY A 27 -1.97 -6.12 -11.11
C GLY A 27 -2.20 -5.97 -12.63
N SER A 28 -2.23 -4.75 -13.16
CA SER A 28 -2.49 -4.49 -14.58
C SER A 28 -1.22 -4.15 -15.37
N THR A 29 -1.35 -4.12 -16.67
CA THR A 29 -0.33 -3.59 -17.57
C THR A 29 -0.36 -2.06 -17.57
N THR A 30 0.83 -1.45 -17.65
CA THR A 30 0.98 -0.02 -17.86
C THR A 30 0.42 0.38 -19.24
N THR A 31 0.18 1.66 -19.48
CA THR A 31 -0.19 2.23 -20.78
C THR A 31 0.73 1.80 -21.93
N ASP A 32 1.96 1.44 -21.62
CA ASP A 32 2.97 0.93 -22.57
C ASP A 32 2.81 -0.58 -22.88
N GLY A 33 1.82 -1.26 -22.30
CA GLY A 33 1.58 -2.70 -22.53
C GLY A 33 2.49 -3.65 -21.74
N VAL A 34 3.39 -3.13 -20.90
CA VAL A 34 4.28 -3.91 -20.04
C VAL A 34 3.66 -4.09 -18.65
N TYR A 35 3.84 -5.27 -18.05
CA TYR A 35 3.38 -5.51 -16.69
C TYR A 35 4.10 -4.58 -15.71
N LEU A 36 3.35 -3.90 -14.84
CA LEU A 36 3.86 -2.84 -13.98
C LEU A 36 5.05 -3.27 -13.11
N LEU A 37 4.99 -4.47 -12.52
CA LEU A 37 6.06 -4.99 -11.67
C LEU A 37 7.32 -5.36 -12.47
N ASP A 38 7.16 -5.88 -13.68
CA ASP A 38 8.29 -6.18 -14.56
C ASP A 38 8.99 -4.89 -15.02
N LYS A 39 8.22 -3.85 -15.32
CA LYS A 39 8.77 -2.53 -15.62
C LYS A 39 9.55 -1.96 -14.43
N LEU A 40 9.02 -2.09 -13.22
CA LEU A 40 9.69 -1.63 -12.00
C LEU A 40 10.97 -2.42 -11.73
N ASP A 41 10.96 -3.75 -11.91
CA ASP A 41 12.14 -4.60 -11.74
C ASP A 41 13.22 -4.27 -12.79
N GLY A 42 12.83 -4.00 -14.03
CA GLY A 42 13.73 -3.52 -15.08
C GLY A 42 14.42 -2.21 -14.70
N LEU A 43 13.65 -1.22 -14.25
CA LEU A 43 14.18 0.07 -13.79
C LEU A 43 15.10 -0.08 -12.57
N HIS A 44 14.79 -0.96 -11.62
CA HIS A 44 15.65 -1.26 -10.48
C HIS A 44 16.97 -1.88 -10.91
N LYS A 45 16.95 -2.79 -11.90
CA LYS A 45 18.14 -3.44 -12.45
C LYS A 45 19.04 -2.43 -13.15
N ASP A 46 18.48 -1.52 -13.93
CA ASP A 46 19.23 -0.48 -14.64
C ASP A 46 19.91 0.50 -13.69
N LEU A 47 19.29 0.76 -12.53
CA LEU A 47 19.85 1.61 -11.46
C LEU A 47 20.78 0.86 -10.49
N GLY A 48 20.97 -0.45 -10.66
CA GLY A 48 21.81 -1.28 -9.79
C GLY A 48 21.21 -1.58 -8.42
N PHE A 49 19.88 -1.43 -8.27
CA PHE A 49 19.16 -1.82 -7.06
C PHE A 49 18.73 -3.28 -7.12
N ASN A 50 18.53 -3.88 -5.94
CA ASN A 50 17.92 -5.22 -5.86
C ASN A 50 16.52 -5.20 -6.44
N LEU A 51 16.15 -6.28 -7.13
CA LEU A 51 14.82 -6.46 -7.70
C LEU A 51 13.74 -6.31 -6.62
N TYR A 52 12.69 -5.59 -6.94
CA TYR A 52 11.59 -5.34 -6.00
C TYR A 52 10.83 -6.60 -5.63
N THR A 53 10.63 -7.49 -6.62
CA THR A 53 9.86 -8.73 -6.46
C THR A 53 10.65 -9.86 -5.81
N THR A 54 11.98 -9.84 -5.88
CA THR A 54 12.82 -10.96 -5.38
C THR A 54 13.06 -10.94 -3.88
N GLY A 55 12.70 -9.87 -3.19
CA GLY A 55 12.80 -9.75 -1.73
C GLY A 55 14.20 -10.02 -1.17
N SER A 56 14.89 -9.01 -0.72
CA SER A 56 16.24 -9.13 -0.14
C SER A 56 16.26 -9.61 1.31
N LYS A 57 15.09 -9.80 1.95
CA LYS A 57 14.97 -10.11 3.38
C LYS A 57 14.61 -11.58 3.62
N SER A 58 15.19 -12.14 4.67
CA SER A 58 14.85 -13.49 5.14
C SER A 58 13.38 -13.57 5.55
N ILE A 59 12.77 -14.74 5.38
CA ILE A 59 11.40 -15.04 5.83
C ILE A 59 11.24 -14.77 7.34
N ILE A 60 12.28 -15.07 8.11
CA ILE A 60 12.30 -14.86 9.56
C ILE A 60 12.24 -13.35 9.87
N ASP A 61 12.99 -12.51 9.16
CA ASP A 61 12.98 -11.07 9.35
C ASP A 61 11.60 -10.49 9.02
N MET A 62 10.97 -10.94 7.94
CA MET A 62 9.62 -10.51 7.56
C MET A 62 8.60 -10.93 8.61
N PHE A 63 8.72 -12.13 9.15
CA PHE A 63 7.85 -12.61 10.22
C PHE A 63 8.02 -11.78 11.51
N CYS A 64 9.26 -11.51 11.92
CA CYS A 64 9.55 -10.70 13.10
C CYS A 64 9.03 -9.26 12.96
N ILE A 65 9.21 -8.63 11.79
CA ILE A 65 8.71 -7.28 11.51
C ILE A 65 7.17 -7.27 11.59
N THR A 66 6.52 -8.24 10.96
CA THR A 66 5.05 -8.33 10.96
C THR A 66 4.50 -8.55 12.37
N MET A 67 5.09 -9.46 13.13
CA MET A 67 4.74 -9.69 14.54
C MET A 67 4.91 -8.43 15.39
N ALA A 68 6.05 -7.76 15.27
CA ALA A 68 6.32 -6.52 16.00
C ALA A 68 5.29 -5.42 15.69
N LEU A 69 4.94 -5.26 14.42
CA LEU A 69 3.92 -4.30 14.00
C LEU A 69 2.53 -4.66 14.51
N MET A 70 2.15 -5.95 14.46
CA MET A 70 0.84 -6.40 14.96
C MET A 70 0.70 -6.19 16.47
N ILE A 71 1.73 -6.57 17.25
CA ILE A 71 1.72 -6.40 18.71
C ILE A 71 1.77 -4.91 19.06
N GLY A 72 2.61 -4.13 18.38
CA GLY A 72 2.71 -2.69 18.59
C GLY A 72 1.41 -1.95 18.33
N THR A 73 0.72 -2.26 17.25
CA THR A 73 -0.58 -1.62 16.93
C THR A 73 -1.70 -2.06 17.88
N ALA A 74 -1.70 -3.31 18.35
CA ALA A 74 -2.67 -3.81 19.33
C ALA A 74 -2.50 -3.17 20.71
N GLY A 75 -1.26 -2.81 21.11
CA GLY A 75 -0.95 -2.20 22.40
C GLY A 75 -1.16 -0.68 22.48
N LEU A 76 -1.57 -0.02 21.39
CA LEU A 76 -1.75 1.43 21.41
C LEU A 76 -2.91 1.87 22.32
N PRO A 77 -2.67 2.76 23.28
CA PRO A 77 -3.68 3.18 24.29
C PRO A 77 -4.95 3.73 23.65
N HIS A 78 -4.84 4.47 22.55
CA HIS A 78 -5.99 5.08 21.88
C HIS A 78 -6.91 4.04 21.21
N VAL A 79 -6.41 2.87 20.87
CA VAL A 79 -7.23 1.75 20.35
C VAL A 79 -8.01 1.13 21.52
N ILE A 80 -7.34 0.90 22.64
CA ILE A 80 -7.94 0.29 23.84
C ILE A 80 -9.02 1.19 24.43
N VAL A 81 -8.76 2.50 24.59
CA VAL A 81 -9.73 3.46 25.13
C VAL A 81 -11.01 3.49 24.28
N ARG A 82 -10.93 3.26 22.98
CA ARG A 82 -12.08 3.26 22.10
C ARG A 82 -13.09 2.15 22.44
N PHE A 83 -12.63 1.03 22.98
CA PHE A 83 -13.52 -0.06 23.44
C PHE A 83 -14.26 0.27 24.74
N PHE A 84 -13.71 1.13 25.60
CA PHE A 84 -14.32 1.54 26.86
C PHE A 84 -15.38 2.67 26.69
N THR A 85 -15.39 3.37 25.58
CA THR A 85 -16.32 4.48 25.31
C THR A 85 -17.67 4.05 24.74
N VAL A 86 -17.84 2.77 24.41
CA VAL A 86 -19.06 2.24 23.78
C VAL A 86 -20.02 1.67 24.83
N LYS A 87 -21.29 2.13 24.81
CA LYS A 87 -22.30 1.71 25.80
C LYS A 87 -22.77 0.26 25.68
N LYS A 88 -22.71 -0.32 24.47
CA LYS A 88 -23.17 -1.69 24.19
C LYS A 88 -22.11 -2.47 23.40
N VAL A 89 -21.91 -3.73 23.75
CA VAL A 89 -20.97 -4.66 23.06
C VAL A 89 -21.35 -4.86 21.59
N SER A 90 -22.63 -4.84 21.25
CA SER A 90 -23.13 -4.94 19.89
C SER A 90 -22.64 -3.78 19.00
N ASP A 91 -22.64 -2.57 19.53
CA ASP A 91 -22.20 -1.38 18.80
C ASP A 91 -20.68 -1.36 18.63
N ALA A 92 -19.95 -1.87 19.63
CA ALA A 92 -18.51 -2.09 19.54
C ALA A 92 -18.14 -3.01 18.38
N ARG A 93 -18.83 -4.15 18.25
CA ARG A 93 -18.60 -5.10 17.15
C ARG A 93 -18.87 -4.51 15.78
N LYS A 94 -19.98 -3.78 15.61
CA LYS A 94 -20.31 -3.11 14.36
C LYS A 94 -19.26 -2.05 14.00
N SER A 95 -18.87 -1.23 14.97
CA SER A 95 -17.83 -0.21 14.77
C SER A 95 -16.48 -0.82 14.41
N ALA A 96 -16.09 -1.91 15.08
CA ALA A 96 -14.85 -2.63 14.76
C ALA A 96 -14.89 -3.24 13.35
N GLY A 97 -16.02 -3.83 12.93
CA GLY A 97 -16.18 -4.36 11.59
C GLY A 97 -16.01 -3.31 10.50
N TRP A 98 -16.65 -2.16 10.64
CA TRP A 98 -16.49 -1.04 9.70
C TRP A 98 -15.06 -0.48 9.71
N ALA A 99 -14.44 -0.37 10.88
CA ALA A 99 -13.04 0.09 10.98
C ALA A 99 -12.10 -0.87 10.26
N LEU A 100 -12.25 -2.18 10.44
CA LEU A 100 -11.43 -3.18 9.75
C LEU A 100 -11.60 -3.12 8.24
N LEU A 101 -12.82 -2.92 7.74
CA LEU A 101 -13.08 -2.78 6.31
C LEU A 101 -12.34 -1.57 5.72
N PHE A 102 -12.44 -0.40 6.34
CA PHE A 102 -11.74 0.80 5.88
C PHE A 102 -10.22 0.67 5.99
N ILE A 103 -9.73 0.05 7.05
CA ILE A 103 -8.31 -0.24 7.23
C ILE A 103 -7.82 -1.18 6.13
N ALA A 104 -8.55 -2.25 5.82
CA ALA A 104 -8.19 -3.19 4.75
C ALA A 104 -8.09 -2.48 3.39
N ILE A 105 -9.03 -1.60 3.05
CA ILE A 105 -8.98 -0.80 1.82
C ILE A 105 -7.74 0.08 1.78
N LEU A 106 -7.42 0.78 2.87
CA LEU A 106 -6.23 1.65 2.93
C LEU A 106 -4.93 0.86 2.82
N TYR A 107 -4.82 -0.26 3.51
CA TYR A 107 -3.61 -1.09 3.47
C TYR A 107 -3.40 -1.78 2.13
N THR A 108 -4.45 -2.14 1.40
CA THR A 108 -4.32 -2.67 0.04
C THR A 108 -3.99 -1.59 -0.99
N THR A 109 -4.36 -0.34 -0.73
CA THR A 109 -4.05 0.80 -1.60
C THR A 109 -2.59 1.28 -1.43
N ALA A 110 -2.03 1.18 -0.22
CA ALA A 110 -0.68 1.67 0.08
C ALA A 110 0.44 1.05 -0.78
N PRO A 111 0.52 -0.29 -0.98
CA PRO A 111 1.54 -0.88 -1.86
C PRO A 111 1.41 -0.41 -3.30
N ALA A 112 0.18 -0.28 -3.81
CA ALA A 112 -0.07 0.21 -5.17
C ALA A 112 0.49 1.62 -5.36
N ILE A 113 0.21 2.54 -4.42
CA ILE A 113 0.75 3.90 -4.45
C ILE A 113 2.28 3.89 -4.38
N ALA A 114 2.86 3.06 -3.54
CA ALA A 114 4.32 2.98 -3.40
C ALA A 114 5.00 2.57 -4.72
N VAL A 115 4.43 1.59 -5.43
CA VAL A 115 4.94 1.14 -6.75
C VAL A 115 4.75 2.23 -7.79
N PHE A 116 3.57 2.82 -7.89
CA PHE A 116 3.28 3.89 -8.86
C PHE A 116 4.16 5.12 -8.65
N SER A 117 4.36 5.55 -7.40
CA SER A 117 5.23 6.68 -7.08
C SER A 117 6.67 6.40 -7.44
N ARG A 118 7.17 5.19 -7.18
CA ARG A 118 8.54 4.80 -7.55
C ARG A 118 8.74 4.80 -9.05
N THR A 119 7.82 4.19 -9.81
CA THR A 119 7.89 4.14 -11.27
C THR A 119 7.91 5.56 -11.84
N ASN A 120 7.00 6.41 -11.41
CA ASN A 120 6.90 7.80 -11.88
C ASN A 120 8.15 8.63 -11.51
N LEU A 121 8.65 8.47 -10.28
CA LEU A 121 9.84 9.19 -9.83
C LEU A 121 11.09 8.80 -10.63
N ILE A 122 11.30 7.50 -10.87
CA ILE A 122 12.45 6.99 -11.62
C ILE A 122 12.37 7.46 -13.07
N GLU A 123 11.22 7.36 -13.73
CA GLU A 123 11.03 7.86 -15.10
C GLU A 123 11.30 9.36 -15.18
N THR A 124 10.78 10.14 -14.24
CA THR A 124 11.02 11.58 -14.22
C THR A 124 12.49 11.90 -13.99
N CYS A 125 13.16 11.21 -13.08
CA CYS A 125 14.59 11.40 -12.84
C CYS A 125 15.45 11.03 -14.07
N LEU A 126 15.12 9.94 -14.77
CA LEU A 126 15.84 9.53 -15.98
C LEU A 126 15.63 10.48 -17.15
N LEU A 127 14.48 11.15 -17.23
CA LEU A 127 14.21 12.16 -18.26
C LEU A 127 14.98 13.48 -18.04
N TYR A 128 15.40 13.76 -16.79
CA TYR A 128 16.15 14.98 -16.44
C TYR A 128 17.68 14.80 -16.42
N THR A 129 18.18 13.58 -16.62
CA THR A 129 19.61 13.29 -16.71
C THR A 129 20.04 13.04 -18.13
#